data_125d46c2cf77da2c6c5f9e22f01af9b1
#
_entry.id   125d46c2cf77da2c6c5f9e22f01af9b1
#
_cell.length_a   1.000
_cell.length_b   1.000
_cell.length_c   1.000
_cell.angle_alpha   90.00
_cell.angle_beta   90.00
_cell.angle_gamma   90.00
#
_symmetry.space_group_name_H-M   'P 1'
#
loop_
_entity.id
_entity.type
_entity.pdbx_description
1 polymer ?
#
loop_
_entity_poly.entity_id
_entity_poly.type
_entity_poly.pdbx_seq_one_letter_code
_entity_poly.pdbx_strand_id
1 'polypeptide(L)'
;MKAKYSAEKRIISALLLGAVLLSSCGSATTAASAQENETQDAVEATAQENAEQDAAEPTVQENAEQDTAEAPAQEDTASNASTDSAAAEEGLRDLYAMETYDKVPEELLEQHDDVDYGTIDKDVEYYSETAGDNKYCNVLLPAGYDESQEYPVLYMIHGWGGTYDTHVYEGSSLQILYGNMLSEGLTVPMIIVGVDMYTDPLKDKDAKSEEEMRLSYDKTVDDIGLDLMPFIEDKYSVKTGRLNTAVTGVSQGAKTSLATGFKWQSKIAYIASLAPDPGVIPSPYYEGTYWNWPIFDEFFIESPETMPRYIYLTVGTEDPWNIEVTAFYGEEMNKKGIPNQNDLVEGYGHDGDFWSLGHYNFLQKIFLD
;
A
#
# COMPACT_ATOMS: atom_id res chain seq x y z
N MET A 1 -16.17 37.61 5.65
CA MET A 1 -17.32 37.17 6.46
C MET A 1 -16.92 35.83 7.07
N LYS A 2 -16.65 35.83 8.37
CA LYS A 2 -16.23 34.60 9.10
C LYS A 2 -17.50 33.83 9.48
N ALA A 3 -17.74 32.68 8.91
CA ALA A 3 -18.79 31.76 9.34
C ALA A 3 -18.22 30.83 10.41
N LYS A 4 -18.79 30.91 11.62
CA LYS A 4 -18.57 29.99 12.74
C LYS A 4 -19.22 28.66 12.40
N TYR A 5 -18.46 27.60 12.21
CA TYR A 5 -18.96 26.24 12.28
C TYR A 5 -18.85 25.72 13.72
N SER A 6 -20.00 25.40 14.27
CA SER A 6 -20.25 25.00 15.67
C SER A 6 -19.79 23.55 15.92
N ALA A 7 -19.19 23.38 17.07
CA ALA A 7 -18.55 22.17 17.58
C ALA A 7 -19.53 21.06 18.08
N GLU A 8 -20.65 20.81 17.41
CA GLU A 8 -21.72 19.91 17.94
C GLU A 8 -22.02 18.64 17.08
N LYS A 9 -21.12 18.19 16.21
CA LYS A 9 -21.33 16.94 15.44
C LYS A 9 -20.25 15.87 15.64
N ARG A 10 -19.58 15.82 16.77
CA ARG A 10 -18.46 14.89 17.00
C ARG A 10 -18.75 13.63 17.80
N ILE A 11 -20.01 13.24 18.01
CA ILE A 11 -20.34 12.03 18.78
C ILE A 11 -21.52 11.30 18.11
N ILE A 12 -21.39 10.81 16.90
CA ILE A 12 -22.24 9.74 16.34
C ILE A 12 -21.52 9.19 15.09
N SER A 13 -20.54 8.35 15.24
CA SER A 13 -20.02 7.50 14.15
C SER A 13 -19.23 6.28 14.62
N ALA A 14 -19.47 5.81 15.83
CA ALA A 14 -18.81 4.60 16.33
C ALA A 14 -19.73 3.37 16.43
N LEU A 15 -20.87 3.33 15.72
CA LEU A 15 -21.84 2.23 15.87
C LEU A 15 -22.63 1.95 14.59
N LEU A 16 -21.93 1.71 13.45
CA LEU A 16 -22.56 1.17 12.24
C LEU A 16 -21.55 0.49 11.30
N LEU A 17 -20.75 -0.44 11.84
CA LEU A 17 -20.02 -1.43 11.06
C LEU A 17 -20.55 -2.82 11.39
N GLY A 18 -21.61 -3.20 10.70
CA GLY A 18 -22.16 -4.54 10.88
C GLY A 18 -23.48 -4.73 10.17
N ALA A 19 -23.52 -4.72 8.84
CA ALA A 19 -24.55 -5.36 8.05
C ALA A 19 -24.49 -4.97 6.56
N VAL A 20 -23.57 -5.52 5.81
CA VAL A 20 -23.82 -5.79 4.38
C VAL A 20 -23.15 -7.09 4.03
N LEU A 21 -23.84 -8.20 4.21
CA LEU A 21 -23.60 -9.42 3.47
C LEU A 21 -24.89 -10.24 3.42
N LEU A 22 -25.18 -10.73 2.21
CA LEU A 22 -26.11 -11.77 1.85
C LEU A 22 -27.52 -11.35 1.38
N SER A 23 -27.61 -11.22 0.07
CA SER A 23 -28.82 -11.56 -0.66
C SER A 23 -28.43 -12.29 -1.94
N SER A 24 -28.54 -13.62 -1.93
CA SER A 24 -28.89 -14.37 -3.15
C SER A 24 -29.54 -15.70 -2.77
N CYS A 25 -30.81 -15.77 -3.04
CA CYS A 25 -31.68 -16.81 -3.57
C CYS A 25 -31.33 -18.28 -3.44
N GLY A 26 -32.31 -19.04 -2.93
CA GLY A 26 -32.45 -20.46 -3.26
C GLY A 26 -33.42 -21.20 -2.35
N SER A 27 -34.62 -21.40 -2.80
CA SER A 27 -35.72 -22.15 -2.16
C SER A 27 -35.42 -23.62 -1.98
N ALA A 28 -35.85 -24.27 -0.89
CA ALA A 28 -36.87 -25.31 -0.81
C ALA A 28 -36.80 -26.12 0.49
N THR A 29 -37.87 -26.03 1.29
CA THR A 29 -38.64 -27.09 2.00
C THR A 29 -37.91 -28.29 2.65
N THR A 30 -38.05 -28.57 3.91
CA THR A 30 -39.12 -29.19 4.73
C THR A 30 -38.60 -29.60 6.11
N ALA A 31 -39.32 -29.17 7.10
CA ALA A 31 -39.82 -29.78 8.33
C ALA A 31 -39.03 -30.77 9.18
N ALA A 32 -39.12 -30.48 10.45
CA ALA A 32 -39.38 -31.29 11.65
C ALA A 32 -38.24 -31.48 12.64
N SER A 33 -38.45 -30.97 13.73
CA SER A 33 -38.78 -31.34 15.13
C SER A 33 -37.68 -31.15 16.16
N ALA A 34 -38.09 -30.36 17.11
CA ALA A 34 -37.74 -30.15 18.49
C ALA A 34 -36.98 -31.28 19.26
N GLN A 35 -36.05 -30.86 20.11
CA GLN A 35 -36.13 -31.12 21.56
C GLN A 35 -35.08 -30.34 22.33
N GLU A 36 -35.58 -29.68 23.35
CA GLU A 36 -34.89 -28.98 24.44
C GLU A 36 -34.05 -29.99 25.27
N ASN A 37 -32.95 -29.52 25.85
CA ASN A 37 -32.75 -29.66 27.31
C ASN A 37 -31.60 -28.79 27.83
N GLU A 38 -31.96 -28.04 28.85
CA GLU A 38 -31.13 -27.34 29.81
C GLU A 38 -30.21 -28.25 30.59
N THR A 39 -29.02 -27.78 30.96
CA THR A 39 -28.55 -27.87 32.37
C THR A 39 -27.44 -26.85 32.61
N GLN A 40 -27.75 -25.96 33.55
CA GLN A 40 -26.82 -25.17 34.36
C GLN A 40 -25.98 -26.12 35.25
N ASP A 41 -24.72 -25.78 35.51
CA ASP A 41 -24.31 -25.42 36.88
C ASP A 41 -22.83 -25.00 36.95
N ALA A 42 -22.63 -24.02 37.79
CA ALA A 42 -21.44 -23.34 38.23
C ALA A 42 -20.47 -24.23 39.04
N VAL A 43 -19.19 -23.84 39.06
CA VAL A 43 -18.38 -23.82 40.30
C VAL A 43 -17.34 -22.71 40.26
N GLU A 44 -17.42 -21.87 41.28
CA GLU A 44 -16.52 -20.81 41.70
C GLU A 44 -15.17 -21.30 42.26
N ALA A 45 -14.15 -20.43 42.06
CA ALA A 45 -13.11 -20.01 43.02
C ALA A 45 -12.04 -21.00 43.53
N THR A 46 -10.79 -20.59 43.34
CA THR A 46 -9.93 -20.24 44.51
C THR A 46 -8.69 -19.44 44.04
N ALA A 47 -8.56 -18.25 44.61
CA ALA A 47 -7.33 -17.44 44.68
C ALA A 47 -6.44 -17.96 45.82
N GLN A 48 -5.11 -17.78 45.64
CA GLN A 48 -4.19 -17.25 46.66
C GLN A 48 -2.74 -17.50 46.26
N GLU A 49 -2.03 -16.41 46.08
CA GLU A 49 -0.82 -15.94 46.79
C GLU A 49 0.37 -16.90 46.86
N ASN A 50 1.49 -16.43 46.27
CA ASN A 50 2.72 -16.27 47.04
C ASN A 50 3.65 -15.23 46.36
N ALA A 51 4.03 -14.28 47.18
CA ALA A 51 4.98 -13.21 46.94
C ALA A 51 6.40 -13.63 47.35
N GLU A 52 7.36 -12.87 46.79
CA GLU A 52 8.64 -12.48 47.36
C GLU A 52 9.92 -13.30 47.13
N GLN A 53 10.93 -12.46 46.81
CA GLN A 53 12.39 -12.57 46.96
C GLN A 53 13.13 -13.24 45.79
N ASP A 54 14.15 -12.61 45.16
CA ASP A 54 15.28 -11.88 45.74
C ASP A 54 16.01 -11.10 44.62
N ALA A 55 16.54 -9.94 45.02
CA ALA A 55 17.42 -9.07 44.23
C ALA A 55 18.86 -9.57 44.26
N ALA A 56 19.53 -9.53 43.10
CA ALA A 56 21.01 -9.45 43.05
C ALA A 56 21.48 -8.81 41.76
N GLU A 57 22.00 -7.57 41.86
CA GLU A 57 22.94 -6.97 40.91
C GLU A 57 24.27 -7.72 40.91
N PRO A 58 24.99 -7.74 39.81
CA PRO A 58 26.42 -7.68 39.89
C PRO A 58 27.03 -6.53 39.09
N THR A 59 27.87 -5.84 39.82
CA THR A 59 28.88 -4.85 39.56
C THR A 59 29.69 -4.98 38.28
N VAL A 60 29.92 -3.79 37.71
CA VAL A 60 30.93 -3.41 36.70
C VAL A 60 32.34 -3.88 37.07
N GLN A 61 33.06 -4.42 36.11
CA GLN A 61 34.54 -4.35 36.06
C GLN A 61 35.00 -3.98 34.65
N GLU A 62 35.58 -2.79 34.58
CA GLU A 62 36.46 -2.29 33.54
C GLU A 62 37.71 -3.18 33.43
N ASN A 63 38.07 -3.52 32.19
CA ASN A 63 39.50 -3.70 31.85
C ASN A 63 39.70 -3.26 30.39
N ALA A 64 40.49 -2.21 30.30
CA ALA A 64 41.11 -1.72 29.08
C ALA A 64 42.34 -2.57 28.76
N GLU A 65 42.45 -3.00 27.51
CA GLU A 65 43.74 -3.17 26.83
C GLU A 65 43.58 -2.94 25.34
N GLN A 66 44.40 -1.99 24.87
CA GLN A 66 44.58 -1.63 23.47
C GLN A 66 45.33 -2.75 22.76
N ASP A 67 44.87 -3.10 21.57
CA ASP A 67 45.78 -3.60 20.54
C ASP A 67 45.43 -3.00 19.18
N THR A 68 46.41 -2.31 18.64
CA THR A 68 46.39 -1.61 17.35
C THR A 68 46.76 -2.59 16.25
N ALA A 69 45.84 -2.87 15.33
CA ALA A 69 46.21 -3.47 14.07
C ALA A 69 45.68 -2.59 12.91
N GLU A 70 46.61 -2.02 12.16
CA GLU A 70 46.40 -1.32 10.91
C GLU A 70 45.71 -2.23 9.88
N ALA A 71 44.62 -1.75 9.33
CA ALA A 71 44.02 -2.30 8.12
C ALA A 71 44.42 -1.44 6.90
N PRO A 72 44.70 -2.06 5.74
CA PRO A 72 45.19 -1.32 4.60
C PRO A 72 44.08 -0.49 3.95
N ALA A 73 44.45 0.71 3.52
CA ALA A 73 43.62 1.64 2.78
C ALA A 73 43.07 0.98 1.48
N GLN A 74 41.76 0.91 1.36
CA GLN A 74 41.10 0.72 0.05
C GLN A 74 40.89 2.09 -0.56
N GLU A 75 41.44 2.24 -1.76
CA GLU A 75 41.30 3.42 -2.60
C GLU A 75 39.85 3.64 -3.00
N ASP A 76 39.40 4.88 -2.85
CA ASP A 76 38.13 5.43 -3.30
C ASP A 76 37.90 5.20 -4.80
N THR A 77 36.90 4.39 -5.15
CA THR A 77 36.25 4.38 -6.44
C THR A 77 34.81 4.92 -6.38
N ALA A 78 34.58 5.96 -5.59
CA ALA A 78 33.29 6.63 -5.45
C ALA A 78 33.27 7.97 -6.20
N SER A 79 33.55 8.00 -7.52
CA SER A 79 33.51 9.26 -8.27
C SER A 79 32.82 9.21 -9.63
N ASN A 80 32.18 8.11 -10.02
CA ASN A 80 31.49 8.05 -11.33
C ASN A 80 29.98 7.76 -11.28
N ALA A 81 29.39 7.47 -10.11
CA ALA A 81 27.95 7.18 -10.03
C ALA A 81 27.08 8.43 -9.86
N SER A 82 27.61 9.54 -9.33
CA SER A 82 26.80 10.75 -9.06
C SER A 82 26.61 11.69 -10.26
N THR A 83 27.41 11.54 -11.31
CA THR A 83 27.28 12.36 -12.53
C THR A 83 26.33 11.76 -13.57
N ASP A 84 26.09 10.45 -13.52
CA ASP A 84 25.15 9.79 -14.45
C ASP A 84 23.69 9.94 -14.02
N SER A 85 23.39 10.05 -12.71
CA SER A 85 21.99 10.18 -12.24
C SER A 85 21.43 11.60 -12.46
N ALA A 86 22.23 12.64 -12.25
CA ALA A 86 21.83 14.02 -12.47
C ALA A 86 21.68 14.35 -13.99
N ALA A 87 22.46 13.68 -14.85
CA ALA A 87 22.33 13.83 -16.29
C ALA A 87 21.12 13.09 -16.88
N ALA A 88 20.64 12.04 -16.19
CA ALA A 88 19.46 11.27 -16.62
C ALA A 88 18.13 11.99 -16.37
N GLU A 89 18.08 12.98 -15.48
CA GLU A 89 16.87 13.76 -15.21
C GLU A 89 16.74 15.01 -16.08
N GLU A 90 17.80 15.43 -16.78
CA GLU A 90 17.77 16.57 -17.68
C GLU A 90 17.10 16.19 -18.99
N GLY A 91 15.79 16.45 -19.10
CA GLY A 91 14.95 16.14 -20.28
C GLY A 91 13.70 15.31 -19.98
N LEU A 92 13.50 14.88 -18.74
CA LEU A 92 12.28 14.17 -18.33
C LEU A 92 11.04 15.06 -18.44
N ARG A 93 9.90 14.45 -18.74
CA ARG A 93 8.61 15.13 -18.85
C ARG A 93 8.20 15.76 -17.53
N ASP A 94 7.56 16.92 -17.56
CA ASP A 94 6.87 17.48 -16.39
C ASP A 94 5.53 16.77 -16.19
N LEU A 95 5.53 15.73 -15.33
CA LEU A 95 4.36 14.91 -15.04
C LEU A 95 3.29 15.66 -14.25
N TYR A 96 3.69 16.70 -13.51
CA TYR A 96 2.75 17.56 -12.77
C TYR A 96 2.02 18.55 -13.68
N ALA A 97 2.57 18.85 -14.85
CA ALA A 97 1.92 19.67 -15.88
C ALA A 97 0.97 18.88 -16.80
N MET A 98 1.01 17.53 -16.74
CA MET A 98 0.09 16.68 -17.50
C MET A 98 -1.31 16.74 -16.90
N GLU A 99 -2.32 16.75 -17.78
CA GLU A 99 -3.73 16.78 -17.40
C GLU A 99 -4.11 15.57 -16.51
N THR A 100 -5.02 15.79 -15.57
CA THR A 100 -5.79 14.77 -14.87
C THR A 100 -7.26 14.92 -15.23
N TYR A 101 -7.97 13.83 -15.22
CA TYR A 101 -9.35 13.74 -15.66
C TYR A 101 -10.26 13.52 -14.44
N ASP A 102 -11.48 14.02 -14.54
CA ASP A 102 -12.53 13.85 -13.53
C ASP A 102 -13.45 12.65 -13.83
N LYS A 103 -13.25 11.98 -14.97
CA LYS A 103 -14.01 10.80 -15.39
C LYS A 103 -13.15 9.89 -16.27
N VAL A 104 -13.32 8.57 -16.08
CA VAL A 104 -12.82 7.56 -17.03
C VAL A 104 -13.77 7.49 -18.21
N PRO A 105 -13.28 7.47 -19.48
CA PRO A 105 -14.13 7.14 -20.64
C PRO A 105 -14.79 5.78 -20.47
N GLU A 106 -16.10 5.70 -20.75
CA GLU A 106 -16.88 4.47 -20.48
C GLU A 106 -16.34 3.26 -21.25
N GLU A 107 -15.88 3.48 -22.48
CA GLU A 107 -15.26 2.46 -23.33
C GLU A 107 -14.01 1.81 -22.72
N LEU A 108 -13.30 2.50 -21.82
CA LEU A 108 -12.13 1.92 -21.13
C LEU A 108 -12.50 1.05 -19.93
N LEU A 109 -13.75 1.09 -19.48
CA LEU A 109 -14.27 0.30 -18.36
C LEU A 109 -14.97 -0.99 -18.79
N GLU A 110 -15.21 -1.16 -20.08
CA GLU A 110 -15.88 -2.33 -20.65
C GLU A 110 -14.86 -3.32 -21.23
N GLN A 111 -15.16 -4.62 -21.13
CA GLN A 111 -14.33 -5.65 -21.73
C GLN A 111 -14.66 -5.78 -23.22
N HIS A 112 -13.63 -5.79 -24.09
CA HIS A 112 -13.73 -5.91 -25.54
C HIS A 112 -13.16 -7.23 -26.04
N ASP A 113 -13.81 -7.88 -27.00
CA ASP A 113 -13.41 -9.20 -27.53
C ASP A 113 -12.10 -9.15 -28.35
N ASP A 114 -11.73 -7.99 -28.85
CA ASP A 114 -10.56 -7.74 -29.71
C ASP A 114 -9.34 -7.16 -28.94
N VAL A 115 -9.46 -6.99 -27.63
CA VAL A 115 -8.37 -6.52 -26.76
C VAL A 115 -7.70 -7.70 -26.05
N ASP A 116 -6.38 -7.74 -26.11
CA ASP A 116 -5.56 -8.64 -25.30
C ASP A 116 -5.32 -8.01 -23.93
N TYR A 117 -5.84 -8.63 -22.88
CA TYR A 117 -5.72 -8.17 -21.50
C TYR A 117 -4.50 -8.72 -20.76
N GLY A 118 -3.60 -9.41 -21.48
CA GLY A 118 -2.45 -10.08 -20.86
C GLY A 118 -2.85 -11.34 -20.09
N THR A 119 -1.95 -11.82 -19.26
CA THR A 119 -2.16 -13.04 -18.47
C THR A 119 -1.90 -12.78 -17.00
N ILE A 120 -2.59 -13.51 -16.12
CA ILE A 120 -2.35 -13.41 -14.67
C ILE A 120 -1.78 -14.73 -14.16
N ASP A 121 -0.54 -14.66 -13.65
CA ASP A 121 0.01 -15.70 -12.81
C ASP A 121 -0.62 -15.57 -11.43
N LYS A 122 -1.38 -16.59 -11.04
CA LYS A 122 -2.17 -16.61 -9.80
C LYS A 122 -1.42 -17.34 -8.69
N ASP A 123 -1.66 -16.91 -7.46
CA ASP A 123 -1.17 -17.58 -6.25
C ASP A 123 0.35 -17.81 -6.29
N VAL A 124 1.09 -16.82 -6.79
CA VAL A 124 2.54 -16.91 -6.88
C VAL A 124 3.13 -16.82 -5.49
N GLU A 125 3.71 -17.93 -5.04
CA GLU A 125 4.27 -18.07 -3.69
C GLU A 125 5.69 -17.52 -3.61
N TYR A 126 5.98 -16.78 -2.54
CA TYR A 126 7.33 -16.35 -2.16
C TYR A 126 7.49 -16.43 -0.64
N TYR A 127 8.73 -16.66 -0.18
CA TYR A 127 9.04 -16.61 1.23
C TYR A 127 9.33 -15.16 1.65
N SER A 128 8.63 -14.67 2.67
CA SER A 128 8.86 -13.36 3.28
C SER A 128 9.59 -13.54 4.61
N GLU A 129 10.82 -13.07 4.67
CA GLU A 129 11.58 -13.00 5.94
C GLU A 129 10.87 -12.07 6.92
N THR A 130 10.26 -10.99 6.40
CA THR A 130 9.50 -10.00 7.19
C THR A 130 8.28 -10.61 7.87
N ALA A 131 7.54 -11.47 7.17
CA ALA A 131 6.40 -12.20 7.72
C ALA A 131 6.81 -13.42 8.55
N GLY A 132 7.98 -13.99 8.27
CA GLY A 132 8.44 -15.28 8.81
C GLY A 132 7.63 -16.46 8.27
N ASP A 133 7.03 -16.34 7.06
CA ASP A 133 6.19 -17.36 6.43
C ASP A 133 6.14 -17.13 4.91
N ASN A 134 5.55 -18.09 4.18
CA ASN A 134 5.22 -17.93 2.78
C ASN A 134 4.06 -16.93 2.63
N LYS A 135 4.21 -16.03 1.67
CA LYS A 135 3.17 -15.10 1.20
C LYS A 135 2.85 -15.38 -0.26
N TYR A 136 1.78 -14.77 -0.74
CA TYR A 136 1.31 -14.93 -2.10
C TYR A 136 1.10 -13.57 -2.76
N CYS A 137 1.29 -13.53 -4.08
CA CYS A 137 0.93 -12.39 -4.92
C CYS A 137 0.29 -12.90 -6.21
N ASN A 138 -0.50 -12.06 -6.88
CA ASN A 138 -0.89 -12.26 -8.27
C ASN A 138 -0.06 -11.34 -9.16
N VAL A 139 0.31 -11.80 -10.35
CA VAL A 139 1.14 -11.03 -11.27
C VAL A 139 0.45 -10.94 -12.62
N LEU A 140 0.02 -9.75 -13.00
CA LEU A 140 -0.49 -9.45 -14.33
C LEU A 140 0.68 -9.13 -15.26
N LEU A 141 0.89 -9.98 -16.24
CA LEU A 141 1.82 -9.78 -17.34
C LEU A 141 1.10 -9.05 -18.49
N PRO A 142 1.71 -8.01 -19.09
CA PRO A 142 1.07 -7.21 -20.13
C PRO A 142 0.74 -8.02 -21.38
N ALA A 143 -0.17 -7.51 -22.20
CA ALA A 143 -0.43 -8.05 -23.53
C ALA A 143 0.86 -8.22 -24.33
N GLY A 144 1.05 -9.41 -24.90
CA GLY A 144 2.26 -9.70 -25.67
C GLY A 144 3.54 -9.78 -24.85
N TYR A 145 3.47 -10.11 -23.54
CA TYR A 145 4.65 -10.30 -22.69
C TYR A 145 5.66 -11.27 -23.32
N ASP A 146 6.93 -10.86 -23.34
CA ASP A 146 8.04 -11.61 -23.92
C ASP A 146 9.23 -11.57 -22.95
N GLU A 147 9.65 -12.72 -22.45
CA GLU A 147 10.77 -12.85 -21.49
C GLU A 147 12.11 -12.29 -22.02
N SER A 148 12.22 -12.03 -23.32
CA SER A 148 13.42 -11.39 -23.91
C SER A 148 13.42 -9.86 -23.78
N GLN A 149 12.35 -9.26 -23.30
CA GLN A 149 12.20 -7.84 -23.05
C GLN A 149 12.02 -7.59 -21.54
N GLU A 150 12.46 -6.43 -21.08
CA GLU A 150 12.30 -6.02 -19.68
C GLU A 150 11.15 -5.02 -19.54
N TYR A 151 10.36 -5.16 -18.46
CA TYR A 151 9.17 -4.36 -18.19
C TYR A 151 9.27 -3.63 -16.86
N PRO A 152 8.83 -2.37 -16.76
CA PRO A 152 8.66 -1.69 -15.49
C PRO A 152 7.58 -2.38 -14.64
N VAL A 153 7.61 -2.15 -13.33
CA VAL A 153 6.71 -2.83 -12.37
C VAL A 153 5.90 -1.85 -11.57
N LEU A 154 4.59 -2.12 -11.47
CA LEU A 154 3.65 -1.46 -10.57
C LEU A 154 3.20 -2.43 -9.48
N TYR A 155 3.44 -2.08 -8.21
CA TYR A 155 2.92 -2.79 -7.04
C TYR A 155 1.57 -2.20 -6.64
N MET A 156 0.50 -3.02 -6.69
CA MET A 156 -0.87 -2.66 -6.36
C MET A 156 -1.28 -3.19 -5.00
N ILE A 157 -1.60 -2.31 -4.06
CA ILE A 157 -1.91 -2.64 -2.67
C ILE A 157 -3.40 -2.46 -2.39
N HIS A 158 -4.03 -3.51 -1.88
CA HIS A 158 -5.47 -3.54 -1.57
C HIS A 158 -5.85 -2.68 -0.35
N GLY A 159 -7.15 -2.40 -0.16
CA GLY A 159 -7.70 -1.76 1.02
C GLY A 159 -7.84 -2.71 2.23
N TRP A 160 -8.43 -2.21 3.32
CA TRP A 160 -8.68 -3.00 4.54
C TRP A 160 -9.48 -4.27 4.25
N GLY A 161 -8.99 -5.40 4.76
CA GLY A 161 -9.65 -6.69 4.61
C GLY A 161 -9.55 -7.36 3.24
N GLY A 162 -8.84 -6.73 2.29
CA GLY A 162 -8.52 -7.34 1.00
C GLY A 162 -7.37 -8.34 1.06
N THR A 163 -6.97 -8.83 -0.10
CA THR A 163 -5.87 -9.77 -0.33
C THR A 163 -5.18 -9.44 -1.65
N TYR A 164 -4.09 -10.13 -1.99
CA TYR A 164 -3.33 -9.94 -3.23
C TYR A 164 -4.17 -10.06 -4.52
N ASP A 165 -5.31 -10.76 -4.47
CA ASP A 165 -6.22 -10.94 -5.60
C ASP A 165 -7.36 -9.91 -5.66
N THR A 166 -7.43 -8.96 -4.72
CA THR A 166 -8.55 -7.99 -4.69
C THR A 166 -8.64 -7.13 -5.94
N HIS A 167 -7.51 -6.74 -6.52
CA HIS A 167 -7.45 -5.88 -7.71
C HIS A 167 -6.76 -6.56 -8.90
N VAL A 168 -5.98 -7.63 -8.67
CA VAL A 168 -5.23 -8.33 -9.71
C VAL A 168 -5.77 -9.75 -9.86
N TYR A 169 -6.86 -9.89 -10.58
CA TYR A 169 -7.48 -11.15 -10.97
C TYR A 169 -8.09 -11.03 -12.37
N GLU A 170 -8.36 -12.16 -13.00
CA GLU A 170 -8.88 -12.23 -14.38
C GLU A 170 -10.28 -11.60 -14.49
N GLY A 171 -10.40 -10.56 -15.30
CA GLY A 171 -11.61 -9.77 -15.44
C GLY A 171 -11.79 -8.69 -14.38
N SER A 172 -10.75 -8.37 -13.59
CA SER A 172 -10.80 -7.25 -12.65
C SER A 172 -10.90 -5.91 -13.38
N SER A 173 -11.51 -4.92 -12.71
CA SER A 173 -11.60 -3.55 -13.27
C SER A 173 -10.22 -2.97 -13.61
N LEU A 174 -9.19 -3.30 -12.81
CA LEU A 174 -7.83 -2.86 -13.08
C LEU A 174 -7.25 -3.51 -14.34
N GLN A 175 -7.45 -4.83 -14.54
CA GLN A 175 -6.99 -5.53 -15.73
C GLN A 175 -7.69 -5.00 -16.98
N ILE A 176 -9.02 -4.81 -16.94
CA ILE A 176 -9.81 -4.29 -18.05
C ILE A 176 -9.36 -2.86 -18.40
N LEU A 177 -9.31 -1.98 -17.41
CA LEU A 177 -8.86 -0.59 -17.60
C LEU A 177 -7.45 -0.54 -18.19
N TYR A 178 -6.49 -1.25 -17.60
CA TYR A 178 -5.12 -1.28 -18.05
C TYR A 178 -4.98 -1.83 -19.48
N GLY A 179 -5.64 -2.95 -19.78
CA GLY A 179 -5.60 -3.55 -21.12
C GLY A 179 -6.19 -2.65 -22.19
N ASN A 180 -7.32 -1.99 -21.93
CA ASN A 180 -7.91 -1.00 -22.83
C ASN A 180 -6.99 0.21 -23.02
N MET A 181 -6.45 0.77 -21.92
CA MET A 181 -5.47 1.87 -21.98
C MET A 181 -4.22 1.50 -22.79
N LEU A 182 -3.73 0.27 -22.63
CA LEU A 182 -2.58 -0.22 -23.37
C LEU A 182 -2.89 -0.35 -24.86
N SER A 183 -4.04 -0.87 -25.23
CA SER A 183 -4.47 -1.02 -26.63
C SER A 183 -4.66 0.32 -27.33
N GLU A 184 -5.06 1.37 -26.60
CA GLU A 184 -5.22 2.75 -27.09
C GLU A 184 -3.92 3.57 -27.03
N GLY A 185 -2.83 2.98 -26.51
CA GLY A 185 -1.54 3.68 -26.37
C GLY A 185 -1.55 4.80 -25.31
N LEU A 186 -2.47 4.73 -24.33
CA LEU A 186 -2.61 5.68 -23.22
C LEU A 186 -1.68 5.36 -22.05
N THR A 187 -1.05 4.20 -22.04
CA THR A 187 -0.08 3.74 -21.06
C THR A 187 0.97 2.85 -21.73
N VAL A 188 1.95 2.38 -20.96
CA VAL A 188 3.03 1.52 -21.47
C VAL A 188 2.87 0.09 -20.97
N PRO A 189 3.44 -0.92 -21.66
CA PRO A 189 3.50 -2.28 -21.13
C PRO A 189 4.25 -2.32 -19.80
N MET A 190 3.62 -2.87 -18.77
CA MET A 190 4.20 -3.03 -17.43
C MET A 190 3.69 -4.30 -16.76
N ILE A 191 4.47 -4.84 -15.84
CA ILE A 191 4.05 -5.90 -14.91
C ILE A 191 3.29 -5.24 -13.77
N ILE A 192 2.12 -5.78 -13.39
CA ILE A 192 1.35 -5.30 -12.23
C ILE A 192 1.27 -6.42 -11.18
N VAL A 193 1.77 -6.15 -9.98
CA VAL A 193 1.84 -7.11 -8.87
C VAL A 193 0.80 -6.78 -7.83
N GLY A 194 -0.15 -7.68 -7.59
CA GLY A 194 -1.11 -7.62 -6.48
C GLY A 194 -0.45 -8.03 -5.18
N VAL A 195 -0.37 -7.12 -4.23
CA VAL A 195 0.33 -7.28 -2.95
C VAL A 195 -0.65 -7.68 -1.84
N ASP A 196 -0.31 -8.68 -1.03
CA ASP A 196 -1.03 -8.97 0.22
C ASP A 196 -0.44 -8.15 1.37
N MET A 197 -1.29 -7.37 2.07
CA MET A 197 -0.83 -6.59 3.22
C MET A 197 -0.69 -7.41 4.51
N TYR A 198 -1.25 -8.61 4.58
CA TYR A 198 -1.06 -9.43 5.77
C TYR A 198 0.38 -9.92 5.85
N THR A 199 1.15 -9.43 6.83
CA THR A 199 2.60 -9.66 6.95
C THR A 199 2.94 -10.20 8.34
N ASP A 200 2.38 -11.36 8.61
CA ASP A 200 2.65 -12.24 9.76
C ASP A 200 2.38 -13.69 9.34
N PRO A 201 2.77 -14.71 10.13
CA PRO A 201 2.48 -16.09 9.78
C PRO A 201 0.99 -16.34 9.54
N LEU A 202 0.64 -16.91 8.38
CA LEU A 202 -0.75 -17.07 7.90
C LEU A 202 -1.65 -17.82 8.89
N LYS A 203 -1.09 -18.76 9.67
CA LYS A 203 -1.81 -19.50 10.72
C LYS A 203 -2.41 -18.62 11.82
N ASP A 204 -1.89 -17.42 11.99
CA ASP A 204 -2.28 -16.49 13.05
C ASP A 204 -3.32 -15.46 12.59
N LYS A 205 -3.70 -15.46 11.29
CA LYS A 205 -4.54 -14.43 10.68
C LYS A 205 -5.91 -14.29 11.36
N ASP A 206 -6.59 -15.40 11.60
CA ASP A 206 -7.95 -15.40 12.15
C ASP A 206 -7.99 -15.10 13.67
N ALA A 207 -6.84 -15.14 14.34
CA ALA A 207 -6.74 -14.89 15.77
C ALA A 207 -6.45 -13.43 16.13
N LYS A 208 -6.18 -12.56 15.13
CA LYS A 208 -5.77 -11.18 15.35
C LYS A 208 -6.96 -10.24 15.54
N SER A 209 -6.80 -9.31 16.48
CA SER A 209 -7.63 -8.12 16.59
C SER A 209 -7.40 -7.17 15.38
N GLU A 210 -8.30 -6.20 15.17
CA GLU A 210 -8.13 -5.17 14.13
C GLU A 210 -6.84 -4.36 14.33
N GLU A 211 -6.48 -4.06 15.60
CA GLU A 211 -5.23 -3.40 15.95
C GLU A 211 -4.00 -4.21 15.54
N GLU A 212 -3.97 -5.50 15.86
CA GLU A 212 -2.88 -6.41 15.47
C GLU A 212 -2.83 -6.61 13.95
N MET A 213 -3.99 -6.65 13.29
CA MET A 213 -4.08 -6.70 11.83
C MET A 213 -3.50 -5.44 11.21
N ARG A 214 -3.81 -4.27 11.78
CA ARG A 214 -3.27 -2.98 11.35
C ARG A 214 -1.73 -2.96 11.45
N LEU A 215 -1.16 -3.47 12.55
CA LEU A 215 0.29 -3.59 12.73
C LEU A 215 0.93 -4.59 11.76
N SER A 216 0.23 -5.69 11.45
CA SER A 216 0.65 -6.64 10.42
C SER A 216 0.73 -5.96 9.04
N TYR A 217 -0.26 -5.13 8.71
CA TYR A 217 -0.27 -4.36 7.46
C TYR A 217 0.88 -3.34 7.37
N ASP A 218 1.29 -2.74 8.48
CA ASP A 218 2.43 -1.80 8.46
C ASP A 218 3.76 -2.46 8.12
N LYS A 219 3.93 -3.76 8.43
CA LYS A 219 5.12 -4.53 8.06
C LYS A 219 5.24 -4.74 6.55
N THR A 220 4.14 -4.61 5.80
CA THR A 220 4.15 -4.72 4.33
C THR A 220 5.07 -3.71 3.67
N VAL A 221 5.30 -2.56 4.32
CA VAL A 221 6.27 -1.56 3.85
C VAL A 221 7.68 -2.16 3.74
N ASP A 222 8.05 -3.03 4.69
CA ASP A 222 9.32 -3.75 4.67
C ASP A 222 9.30 -4.94 3.74
N ASP A 223 8.25 -5.74 3.79
CA ASP A 223 8.07 -6.93 2.95
C ASP A 223 8.18 -6.58 1.45
N ILE A 224 7.54 -5.50 1.00
CA ILE A 224 7.64 -5.08 -0.41
C ILE A 224 9.10 -4.83 -0.80
N GLY A 225 9.84 -4.06 -0.02
CA GLY A 225 11.19 -3.64 -0.40
C GLY A 225 12.29 -4.67 -0.15
N LEU A 226 12.11 -5.54 0.84
CA LEU A 226 13.12 -6.54 1.25
C LEU A 226 12.88 -7.92 0.64
N ASP A 227 11.62 -8.31 0.47
CA ASP A 227 11.25 -9.68 0.11
C ASP A 227 10.58 -9.75 -1.27
N LEU A 228 9.47 -9.00 -1.49
CA LEU A 228 8.68 -9.12 -2.69
C LEU A 228 9.38 -8.54 -3.95
N MET A 229 9.97 -7.34 -3.87
CA MET A 229 10.65 -6.73 -5.02
C MET A 229 11.80 -7.60 -5.53
N PRO A 230 12.75 -8.07 -4.69
CA PRO A 230 13.80 -8.98 -5.15
C PRO A 230 13.27 -10.28 -5.75
N PHE A 231 12.18 -10.84 -5.19
CA PHE A 231 11.56 -12.04 -5.72
C PHE A 231 10.97 -11.82 -7.12
N ILE A 232 10.26 -10.69 -7.35
CA ILE A 232 9.69 -10.35 -8.65
C ILE A 232 10.79 -10.08 -9.68
N GLU A 233 11.86 -9.39 -9.29
CA GLU A 233 13.03 -9.14 -10.13
C GLU A 233 13.77 -10.41 -10.54
N ASP A 234 13.81 -11.44 -9.68
CA ASP A 234 14.44 -12.74 -9.99
C ASP A 234 13.53 -13.61 -10.88
N LYS A 235 12.22 -13.52 -10.71
CA LYS A 235 11.26 -14.42 -11.35
C LYS A 235 10.78 -13.95 -12.73
N TYR A 236 10.70 -12.65 -12.97
CA TYR A 236 10.14 -12.06 -14.18
C TYR A 236 11.16 -11.14 -14.89
N SER A 237 10.93 -10.87 -16.17
CA SER A 237 11.77 -9.95 -16.95
C SER A 237 11.53 -8.49 -16.59
N VAL A 238 12.05 -8.08 -15.42
CA VAL A 238 11.87 -6.75 -14.85
C VAL A 238 12.94 -5.78 -15.32
N LYS A 239 12.51 -4.63 -15.81
CA LYS A 239 13.38 -3.46 -15.98
C LYS A 239 13.65 -2.83 -14.63
N THR A 240 14.81 -3.12 -14.06
CA THR A 240 15.17 -2.67 -12.71
C THR A 240 15.44 -1.18 -12.62
N GLY A 241 15.48 -0.66 -11.39
CA GLY A 241 15.81 0.73 -11.08
C GLY A 241 14.59 1.60 -10.76
N ARG A 242 14.81 2.65 -9.97
CA ARG A 242 13.73 3.46 -9.39
C ARG A 242 12.77 4.07 -10.41
N LEU A 243 13.26 4.50 -11.57
CA LEU A 243 12.43 5.07 -12.65
C LEU A 243 11.59 4.03 -13.39
N ASN A 244 11.74 2.75 -13.09
CA ASN A 244 10.98 1.65 -13.63
C ASN A 244 10.10 0.96 -12.56
N THR A 245 9.96 1.58 -11.39
CA THR A 245 9.20 1.01 -10.27
C THR A 245 8.20 2.02 -9.74
N ALA A 246 6.95 1.58 -9.64
CA ALA A 246 5.83 2.34 -9.10
C ALA A 246 5.11 1.56 -7.99
N VAL A 247 4.44 2.28 -7.09
CA VAL A 247 3.54 1.73 -6.09
C VAL A 247 2.23 2.49 -6.07
N THR A 248 1.12 1.80 -5.96
CA THR A 248 -0.21 2.37 -5.78
C THR A 248 -1.01 1.57 -4.77
N GLY A 249 -2.03 2.18 -4.21
CA GLY A 249 -2.95 1.49 -3.31
C GLY A 249 -4.20 2.32 -3.03
N VAL A 250 -5.20 1.66 -2.44
CA VAL A 250 -6.49 2.23 -2.11
C VAL A 250 -6.76 2.17 -0.61
N SER A 251 -7.31 3.23 0.01
CA SER A 251 -7.69 3.23 1.43
C SER A 251 -6.48 2.91 2.34
N GLN A 252 -6.54 1.85 3.14
CA GLN A 252 -5.40 1.36 3.93
C GLN A 252 -4.18 1.03 3.05
N GLY A 253 -4.39 0.49 1.84
CA GLY A 253 -3.32 0.26 0.87
C GLY A 253 -2.71 1.55 0.32
N ALA A 254 -3.50 2.63 0.25
CA ALA A 254 -3.01 3.96 -0.12
C ALA A 254 -2.06 4.54 0.93
N LYS A 255 -2.38 4.36 2.23
CA LYS A 255 -1.44 4.66 3.32
C LYS A 255 -0.15 3.86 3.16
N THR A 256 -0.29 2.54 2.91
CA THR A 256 0.87 1.65 2.75
C THR A 256 1.70 1.99 1.52
N SER A 257 1.07 2.34 0.37
CA SER A 257 1.79 2.76 -0.84
C SER A 257 2.60 4.03 -0.61
N LEU A 258 2.01 5.01 0.08
CA LEU A 258 2.70 6.25 0.43
C LEU A 258 3.91 5.98 1.33
N ALA A 259 3.72 5.19 2.39
CA ALA A 259 4.81 4.80 3.30
C ALA A 259 5.92 4.01 2.57
N THR A 260 5.54 3.08 1.69
CA THR A 260 6.48 2.28 0.90
C THR A 260 7.31 3.16 -0.03
N GLY A 261 6.68 4.08 -0.74
CA GLY A 261 7.38 5.00 -1.63
C GLY A 261 8.36 5.92 -0.90
N PHE A 262 8.00 6.40 0.31
CA PHE A 262 8.90 7.21 1.13
C PHE A 262 10.02 6.40 1.79
N LYS A 263 9.78 5.14 2.14
CA LYS A 263 10.84 4.29 2.72
C LYS A 263 11.84 3.80 1.68
N TRP A 264 11.39 3.52 0.47
CA TRP A 264 12.20 2.91 -0.58
C TRP A 264 12.47 3.86 -1.75
N GLN A 265 12.79 5.14 -1.45
CA GLN A 265 13.04 6.19 -2.44
C GLN A 265 14.14 5.83 -3.45
N SER A 266 15.14 5.06 -3.04
CA SER A 266 16.20 4.56 -3.92
C SER A 266 15.74 3.47 -4.89
N LYS A 267 14.55 2.88 -4.66
CA LYS A 267 13.98 1.80 -5.47
C LYS A 267 12.70 2.22 -6.22
N ILE A 268 11.94 3.20 -5.71
CA ILE A 268 10.61 3.59 -6.20
C ILE A 268 10.60 5.08 -6.56
N ALA A 269 10.15 5.40 -7.78
CA ALA A 269 10.05 6.79 -8.23
C ALA A 269 8.60 7.31 -8.33
N TYR A 270 7.61 6.43 -8.49
CA TYR A 270 6.22 6.83 -8.73
C TYR A 270 5.34 6.28 -7.62
N ILE A 271 4.53 7.15 -7.02
CA ILE A 271 3.67 6.82 -5.88
C ILE A 271 2.26 7.33 -6.17
N ALA A 272 1.25 6.46 -6.11
CA ALA A 272 -0.14 6.89 -6.03
C ALA A 272 -0.77 6.41 -4.71
N SER A 273 -1.61 7.27 -4.16
CA SER A 273 -2.25 7.06 -2.87
C SER A 273 -3.70 7.53 -2.97
N LEU A 274 -4.62 6.55 -3.18
CA LEU A 274 -6.02 6.80 -3.49
C LEU A 274 -6.85 6.71 -2.21
N ALA A 275 -7.30 7.86 -1.68
CA ALA A 275 -8.02 8.00 -0.41
C ALA A 275 -7.28 7.37 0.78
N PRO A 276 -6.05 7.82 1.11
CA PRO A 276 -5.23 7.20 2.15
C PRO A 276 -5.81 7.29 3.55
N ASP A 277 -5.72 6.19 4.30
CA ASP A 277 -5.96 6.17 5.72
C ASP A 277 -4.88 6.97 6.50
N PRO A 278 -5.17 7.41 7.74
CA PRO A 278 -4.20 8.08 8.59
C PRO A 278 -3.07 7.13 9.04
N GLY A 279 -1.97 7.71 9.56
CA GLY A 279 -0.86 6.97 10.18
C GLY A 279 0.33 6.72 9.26
N VAL A 280 0.52 7.50 8.17
CA VAL A 280 1.84 7.61 7.53
C VAL A 280 2.76 8.46 8.39
N ILE A 281 2.27 9.62 8.81
CA ILE A 281 2.90 10.55 9.75
C ILE A 281 1.89 10.93 10.85
N PRO A 282 2.32 11.48 12.00
CA PRO A 282 1.38 11.98 13.02
C PRO A 282 0.39 12.97 12.43
N SER A 283 -0.89 12.77 12.64
CA SER A 283 -1.95 13.62 12.11
C SER A 283 -2.96 14.03 13.20
N PRO A 284 -3.67 15.15 13.06
CA PRO A 284 -4.72 15.55 14.00
C PRO A 284 -6.02 14.76 13.81
N TYR A 285 -6.07 13.88 12.80
CA TYR A 285 -7.24 13.08 12.48
C TYR A 285 -7.11 11.70 13.10
N TYR A 286 -8.22 11.17 13.67
CA TYR A 286 -8.25 9.88 14.36
C TYR A 286 -7.29 9.80 15.56
N GLU A 287 -6.96 10.96 16.18
CA GLU A 287 -6.04 11.04 17.31
C GLU A 287 -6.49 10.12 18.46
N GLY A 288 -5.51 9.42 19.06
CA GLY A 288 -5.76 8.48 20.15
C GLY A 288 -6.31 7.11 19.72
N THR A 289 -6.44 6.85 18.41
CA THR A 289 -6.81 5.54 17.89
C THR A 289 -5.60 4.85 17.23
N TYR A 290 -5.65 3.51 17.14
CA TYR A 290 -4.60 2.74 16.42
C TYR A 290 -4.56 3.06 14.92
N TRP A 291 -5.60 3.62 14.33
CA TRP A 291 -5.62 4.07 12.93
C TRP A 291 -4.59 5.17 12.66
N ASN A 292 -4.28 6.00 13.65
CA ASN A 292 -3.33 7.11 13.53
C ASN A 292 -1.97 6.82 14.18
N TRP A 293 -1.57 5.57 14.35
CA TRP A 293 -0.20 5.25 14.74
C TRP A 293 0.72 5.49 13.53
N PRO A 294 1.68 6.42 13.64
CA PRO A 294 2.49 6.81 12.51
C PRO A 294 3.59 5.80 12.21
N ILE A 295 3.88 5.63 10.90
CA ILE A 295 5.04 4.86 10.44
C ILE A 295 6.31 5.72 10.50
N PHE A 296 6.19 7.02 10.20
CA PHE A 296 7.27 7.99 10.23
C PHE A 296 6.92 9.17 11.12
N ASP A 297 7.92 9.87 11.66
CA ASP A 297 7.71 11.11 12.40
C ASP A 297 7.25 12.25 11.48
N GLU A 298 7.72 12.27 10.23
CA GLU A 298 7.40 13.29 9.21
C GLU A 298 7.72 12.75 7.81
N PHE A 299 7.21 13.40 6.75
CA PHE A 299 7.69 13.15 5.38
C PHE A 299 9.12 13.64 5.23
N PHE A 300 9.93 12.90 4.50
CA PHE A 300 11.35 13.19 4.31
C PHE A 300 11.82 12.79 2.92
N ILE A 301 12.90 13.40 2.46
CA ILE A 301 13.63 12.99 1.26
C ILE A 301 15.05 12.69 1.69
N GLU A 302 15.53 11.50 1.34
CA GLU A 302 16.88 11.03 1.71
C GLU A 302 17.97 11.85 1.01
N SER A 303 17.77 12.14 -0.27
CA SER A 303 18.65 12.99 -1.07
C SER A 303 17.87 13.60 -2.26
N PRO A 304 18.37 14.67 -2.89
CA PRO A 304 17.73 15.22 -4.08
C PRO A 304 17.53 14.19 -5.21
N GLU A 305 18.45 13.24 -5.36
CA GLU A 305 18.44 12.21 -6.39
C GLU A 305 17.36 11.14 -6.14
N THR A 306 16.92 11.00 -4.90
CA THR A 306 15.85 10.07 -4.52
C THR A 306 14.49 10.73 -4.39
N MET A 307 14.37 12.03 -4.71
CA MET A 307 13.07 12.71 -4.79
C MET A 307 12.11 11.89 -5.67
N PRO A 308 10.91 11.51 -5.19
CA PRO A 308 9.94 10.82 -6.04
C PRO A 308 9.65 11.62 -7.32
N ARG A 309 9.65 10.91 -8.43
CA ARG A 309 9.40 11.49 -9.75
C ARG A 309 7.97 12.00 -9.90
N TYR A 310 7.02 11.29 -9.27
CA TYR A 310 5.62 11.69 -9.24
C TYR A 310 4.93 11.12 -8.00
N ILE A 311 4.26 11.99 -7.26
CA ILE A 311 3.39 11.63 -6.13
C ILE A 311 1.98 12.09 -6.47
N TYR A 312 1.04 11.16 -6.52
CA TYR A 312 -0.37 11.41 -6.78
C TYR A 312 -1.22 11.04 -5.57
N LEU A 313 -1.81 12.05 -4.96
CA LEU A 313 -2.82 11.90 -3.90
C LEU A 313 -4.17 12.26 -4.51
N THR A 314 -5.20 11.49 -4.23
CA THR A 314 -6.55 11.83 -4.66
C THR A 314 -7.60 11.29 -3.70
N VAL A 315 -8.73 11.97 -3.60
CA VAL A 315 -9.89 11.56 -2.80
C VAL A 315 -11.17 12.13 -3.41
N GLY A 316 -12.28 11.41 -3.29
CA GLY A 316 -13.58 11.88 -3.74
C GLY A 316 -14.25 12.85 -2.74
N THR A 317 -15.07 13.79 -3.22
CA THR A 317 -15.80 14.75 -2.34
C THR A 317 -16.87 14.08 -1.49
N GLU A 318 -17.30 12.88 -1.84
CA GLU A 318 -18.29 12.08 -1.10
C GLU A 318 -17.64 10.97 -0.24
N ASP A 319 -16.29 10.92 -0.17
CA ASP A 319 -15.58 10.01 0.72
C ASP A 319 -15.85 10.39 2.19
N PRO A 320 -16.45 9.49 3.01
CA PRO A 320 -16.85 9.85 4.37
C PRO A 320 -15.69 9.88 5.37
N TRP A 321 -14.48 9.44 4.99
CA TRP A 321 -13.40 9.19 5.93
C TRP A 321 -12.11 9.96 5.67
N ASN A 322 -11.67 10.05 4.40
CA ASN A 322 -10.27 10.32 4.06
C ASN A 322 -10.00 11.68 3.42
N ILE A 323 -11.00 12.55 3.25
CA ILE A 323 -10.84 13.89 2.63
C ILE A 323 -9.79 14.73 3.38
N GLU A 324 -9.98 14.88 4.69
CA GLU A 324 -9.08 15.72 5.49
C GLU A 324 -7.68 15.10 5.61
N VAL A 325 -7.58 13.79 5.68
CA VAL A 325 -6.29 13.09 5.75
C VAL A 325 -5.50 13.25 4.47
N THR A 326 -6.17 13.11 3.31
CA THR A 326 -5.53 13.29 1.99
C THR A 326 -5.03 14.71 1.80
N ALA A 327 -5.87 15.70 2.13
CA ALA A 327 -5.49 17.12 2.09
C ALA A 327 -4.30 17.41 3.01
N PHE A 328 -4.32 16.90 4.24
CA PHE A 328 -3.26 17.05 5.23
C PHE A 328 -1.92 16.50 4.72
N TYR A 329 -1.88 15.32 4.13
CA TYR A 329 -0.64 14.76 3.61
C TYR A 329 -0.04 15.63 2.49
N GLY A 330 -0.86 16.12 1.57
CA GLY A 330 -0.40 17.05 0.53
C GLY A 330 0.15 18.34 1.10
N GLU A 331 -0.51 18.91 2.12
CA GLU A 331 -0.04 20.13 2.79
C GLU A 331 1.29 19.90 3.53
N GLU A 332 1.46 18.77 4.24
CA GLU A 332 2.71 18.46 4.95
C GLU A 332 3.88 18.22 3.98
N MET A 333 3.66 17.57 2.84
CA MET A 333 4.65 17.46 1.77
C MET A 333 5.03 18.82 1.21
N ASN A 334 4.04 19.70 0.92
CA ASN A 334 4.28 21.04 0.41
C ASN A 334 5.09 21.91 1.37
N LYS A 335 4.87 21.79 2.71
CA LYS A 335 5.68 22.48 3.74
C LYS A 335 7.15 22.09 3.69
N LYS A 336 7.46 20.88 3.21
CA LYS A 336 8.81 20.35 3.05
C LYS A 336 9.39 20.51 1.66
N GLY A 337 8.65 21.14 0.74
CA GLY A 337 9.06 21.32 -0.65
C GLY A 337 9.06 20.02 -1.45
N ILE A 338 8.28 19.03 -1.03
CA ILE A 338 8.12 17.75 -1.74
C ILE A 338 6.96 17.92 -2.74
N PRO A 339 7.23 17.90 -4.06
CA PRO A 339 6.19 18.02 -5.08
C PRO A 339 5.17 16.90 -4.98
N ASN A 340 3.91 17.24 -5.06
CA ASN A 340 2.82 16.27 -5.10
C ASN A 340 1.63 16.88 -5.87
N GLN A 341 0.85 16.02 -6.51
CA GLN A 341 -0.46 16.35 -7.02
C GLN A 341 -1.50 15.85 -6.04
N ASN A 342 -2.43 16.69 -5.63
CA ASN A 342 -3.47 16.35 -4.64
C ASN A 342 -4.83 16.78 -5.18
N ASP A 343 -5.60 15.82 -5.69
CA ASP A 343 -6.87 16.05 -6.37
C ASP A 343 -8.05 15.67 -5.47
N LEU A 344 -8.98 16.63 -5.29
CA LEU A 344 -10.29 16.38 -4.70
C LEU A 344 -11.30 16.26 -5.84
N VAL A 345 -11.84 15.05 -6.08
CA VAL A 345 -12.67 14.74 -7.25
C VAL A 345 -14.15 14.80 -6.90
N GLU A 346 -14.89 15.64 -7.60
CA GLU A 346 -16.31 15.89 -7.35
C GLU A 346 -17.18 14.65 -7.64
N GLY A 347 -18.07 14.31 -6.70
CA GLY A 347 -19.12 13.30 -6.87
C GLY A 347 -18.66 11.85 -6.71
N TYR A 348 -17.41 11.60 -6.30
CA TYR A 348 -16.91 10.26 -6.03
C TYR A 348 -16.88 9.96 -4.53
N GLY A 349 -17.21 8.72 -4.19
CA GLY A 349 -17.15 8.15 -2.83
C GLY A 349 -15.88 7.35 -2.58
N HIS A 350 -16.00 6.35 -1.71
CA HIS A 350 -14.93 5.42 -1.35
C HIS A 350 -15.20 4.05 -1.99
N ASP A 351 -15.09 3.95 -3.30
CA ASP A 351 -15.59 2.82 -4.09
C ASP A 351 -14.77 2.52 -5.36
N GLY A 352 -15.20 1.48 -6.10
CA GLY A 352 -14.53 0.99 -7.29
C GLY A 352 -14.45 1.97 -8.45
N ASP A 353 -15.45 2.84 -8.61
CA ASP A 353 -15.47 3.84 -9.68
C ASP A 353 -14.38 4.90 -9.43
N PHE A 354 -14.24 5.29 -8.16
CA PHE A 354 -13.16 6.19 -7.75
C PHE A 354 -11.78 5.54 -7.92
N TRP A 355 -11.63 4.24 -7.57
CA TRP A 355 -10.35 3.54 -7.77
C TRP A 355 -9.97 3.48 -9.24
N SER A 356 -10.93 3.22 -10.12
CA SER A 356 -10.72 3.19 -11.57
C SER A 356 -10.23 4.54 -12.09
N LEU A 357 -10.83 5.64 -11.62
CA LEU A 357 -10.40 6.99 -11.99
C LEU A 357 -8.99 7.31 -11.50
N GLY A 358 -8.67 6.98 -10.24
CA GLY A 358 -7.35 7.17 -9.69
C GLY A 358 -6.27 6.42 -10.48
N HIS A 359 -6.53 5.15 -10.83
CA HIS A 359 -5.63 4.36 -11.66
C HIS A 359 -5.53 4.89 -13.10
N TYR A 360 -6.66 5.31 -13.71
CA TYR A 360 -6.66 5.94 -15.04
C TYR A 360 -5.73 7.15 -15.11
N ASN A 361 -5.80 8.03 -14.13
CA ASN A 361 -4.94 9.20 -14.07
C ASN A 361 -3.47 8.87 -13.79
N PHE A 362 -3.21 7.87 -12.94
CA PHE A 362 -1.85 7.50 -12.58
C PHE A 362 -1.12 6.74 -13.71
N LEU A 363 -1.79 5.75 -14.31
CA LEU A 363 -1.21 4.89 -15.36
C LEU A 363 -0.81 5.66 -16.62
N GLN A 364 -1.43 6.82 -16.90
CA GLN A 364 -1.06 7.69 -18.01
C GLN A 364 0.25 8.44 -17.81
N LYS A 365 0.76 8.50 -16.58
CA LYS A 365 1.89 9.37 -16.21
C LYS A 365 3.15 8.62 -15.83
N ILE A 366 3.06 7.33 -15.51
CA ILE A 366 4.22 6.54 -15.07
C ILE A 366 4.95 5.90 -16.27
N PHE A 367 6.28 5.75 -16.11
CA PHE A 367 7.16 5.04 -17.05
C PHE A 367 7.21 5.62 -18.48
N LEU A 368 6.95 6.91 -18.63
CA LEU A 368 6.92 7.58 -19.94
C LEU A 368 8.31 8.07 -20.41
N ASP A 369 9.33 7.96 -19.56
CA ASP A 369 10.67 8.48 -19.77
C ASP A 369 11.68 7.39 -20.15
#